data_378db8449c302aa60c70718ea47b4fea
#
_entry.id   378db8449c302aa60c70718ea47b4fea
#
_cell.length_a   1.000
_cell.length_b   1.000
_cell.length_c   1.000
_cell.angle_alpha   90.00
_cell.angle_beta   90.00
_cell.angle_gamma   90.00
#
_symmetry.space_group_name_H-M   'P 1'
#
loop_
_entity.id
_entity.type
_entity.pdbx_description
1 polymer ?
#
loop_
_entity_poly.entity_id
_entity_poly.type
_entity_poly.pdbx_seq_one_letter_code
_entity_poly.pdbx_strand_id
1 'polypeptide(L)'
;MIINNKENNKDGQHQHIPNEHPVRHSPPLEGLGEVFGGGFSTVILAAGDFPTHLLPLHILRTTENLIVCDGALEDLLEYEIEPTAVVGDGDSLSEELKQRYAHIYHPISEQEFNDLTKATLFARSHLKMDASTHTRPRFCYLGATGKREDHTLGNISLMLYYYRQLAIDPVMVTDYGYFVAASGTMRFESFPGQQVSIFNATCKELSSNGLKWDIYPFSELWQGTLNEALSNEFTIQADGDYIIYRTHKI
;
A
#
# COMPACT_ATOMS: atom_id res chain seq x y z
N MET A 1 -41.02 43.58 48.93
CA MET A 1 -41.73 43.95 47.70
C MET A 1 -41.22 43.00 46.64
N ILE A 2 -41.74 41.79 46.52
CA ILE A 2 -42.86 41.35 45.68
C ILE A 2 -42.73 41.90 44.26
N ILE A 3 -42.44 41.00 43.30
CA ILE A 3 -43.23 40.57 42.18
C ILE A 3 -42.33 39.72 41.27
N ASN A 4 -42.49 38.41 41.24
CA ASN A 4 -43.25 37.51 40.35
C ASN A 4 -42.86 37.45 38.87
N ASN A 5 -42.38 36.24 38.52
CA ASN A 5 -42.85 35.32 37.48
C ASN A 5 -42.77 35.72 35.99
N LYS A 6 -42.08 34.95 35.21
CA LYS A 6 -42.74 33.99 34.27
C LYS A 6 -41.76 33.07 33.62
N GLU A 7 -42.03 31.79 33.78
CA GLU A 7 -41.55 30.68 32.94
C GLU A 7 -41.89 30.96 31.49
N ASN A 8 -40.96 30.62 30.58
CA ASN A 8 -41.33 30.22 29.24
C ASN A 8 -40.36 29.11 28.75
N ASN A 9 -40.92 27.93 28.85
CA ASN A 9 -40.48 26.73 28.14
C ASN A 9 -40.50 27.02 26.66
N LYS A 10 -39.38 26.79 25.95
CA LYS A 10 -39.38 26.60 24.52
C LYS A 10 -38.52 25.36 24.21
N ASP A 11 -39.24 24.30 23.89
CA ASP A 11 -38.75 23.10 23.25
C ASP A 11 -37.96 23.47 21.99
N GLY A 12 -36.66 23.33 22.04
CA GLY A 12 -35.78 23.41 20.88
C GLY A 12 -35.49 22.00 20.36
N GLN A 13 -36.31 21.58 19.37
CA GLN A 13 -35.97 20.40 18.57
C GLN A 13 -34.65 20.62 17.86
N HIS A 14 -33.63 19.91 18.27
CA HIS A 14 -32.39 19.76 17.50
C HIS A 14 -32.69 18.90 16.26
N GLN A 15 -32.89 19.56 15.14
CA GLN A 15 -32.89 18.92 13.83
C GLN A 15 -31.44 18.41 13.58
N HIS A 16 -31.31 17.09 13.54
CA HIS A 16 -30.12 16.41 13.09
C HIS A 16 -29.99 16.65 11.58
N ILE A 17 -29.04 17.53 11.19
CA ILE A 17 -28.67 17.76 9.80
C ILE A 17 -27.67 16.65 9.47
N PRO A 18 -27.95 15.75 8.53
CA PRO A 18 -26.95 14.80 8.05
C PRO A 18 -25.81 15.60 7.41
N ASN A 19 -24.58 15.40 7.87
CA ASN A 19 -23.40 15.90 7.19
C ASN A 19 -23.25 15.12 5.86
N GLU A 20 -23.87 15.62 4.81
CA GLU A 20 -23.54 15.19 3.46
C GLU A 20 -22.14 15.71 3.13
N HIS A 21 -21.13 14.86 3.29
CA HIS A 21 -19.84 15.13 2.71
C HIS A 21 -20.00 15.14 1.18
N PRO A 22 -19.58 16.22 0.50
CA PRO A 22 -19.68 16.27 -0.95
C PRO A 22 -18.82 15.15 -1.54
N VAL A 23 -19.46 14.28 -2.34
CA VAL A 23 -18.77 13.29 -3.17
C VAL A 23 -17.86 14.08 -4.12
N ARG A 24 -16.59 14.22 -3.76
CA ARG A 24 -15.58 14.77 -4.64
C ARG A 24 -15.32 13.73 -5.72
N HIS A 25 -15.67 14.05 -6.95
CA HIS A 25 -15.24 13.29 -8.10
C HIS A 25 -13.70 13.21 -8.08
N SER A 26 -13.16 12.00 -7.98
CA SER A 26 -11.73 11.76 -8.05
C SER A 26 -11.19 12.31 -9.37
N PRO A 27 -10.10 13.09 -9.36
CA PRO A 27 -9.45 13.47 -10.60
C PRO A 27 -9.00 12.21 -11.34
N PRO A 28 -8.97 12.21 -12.69
CA PRO A 28 -8.45 11.07 -13.44
C PRO A 28 -7.04 10.72 -12.97
N LEU A 29 -6.79 9.45 -12.76
CA LEU A 29 -5.50 8.88 -12.32
C LEU A 29 -4.48 8.94 -13.47
N GLU A 30 -4.23 10.13 -14.02
CA GLU A 30 -3.29 10.36 -15.11
C GLU A 30 -1.85 10.12 -14.63
N GLY A 31 -1.09 9.34 -15.39
CA GLY A 31 0.33 9.06 -15.13
C GLY A 31 0.62 7.83 -14.26
N LEU A 32 -0.36 6.97 -14.02
CA LEU A 32 -0.22 5.74 -13.24
C LEU A 32 -0.44 4.47 -14.05
N GLY A 33 -0.47 4.57 -15.38
CA GLY A 33 -0.86 3.49 -16.31
C GLY A 33 -0.07 2.20 -16.10
N GLU A 34 1.24 2.27 -15.96
CA GLU A 34 2.10 1.09 -15.79
C GLU A 34 1.86 0.40 -14.44
N VAL A 35 1.76 1.19 -13.35
CA VAL A 35 1.62 0.64 -12.00
C VAL A 35 0.19 0.20 -11.70
N PHE A 36 -0.80 0.86 -12.29
CA PHE A 36 -2.23 0.63 -11.96
C PHE A 36 -3.07 0.14 -13.14
N GLY A 37 -2.57 0.20 -14.38
CA GLY A 37 -3.32 -0.11 -15.60
C GLY A 37 -3.71 -1.59 -15.79
N GLY A 38 -3.06 -2.52 -15.10
CA GLY A 38 -3.38 -3.95 -15.14
C GLY A 38 -4.17 -4.47 -13.93
N GLY A 39 -4.53 -3.60 -12.98
CA GLY A 39 -5.12 -4.00 -11.71
C GLY A 39 -4.16 -4.77 -10.79
N PHE A 40 -4.60 -5.02 -9.57
CA PHE A 40 -3.89 -5.87 -8.62
C PHE A 40 -4.66 -7.19 -8.45
N SER A 41 -3.94 -8.31 -8.47
CA SER A 41 -4.52 -9.63 -8.18
C SER A 41 -4.98 -9.72 -6.73
N THR A 42 -4.29 -9.00 -5.84
CA THR A 42 -4.58 -8.95 -4.41
C THR A 42 -4.07 -7.63 -3.83
N VAL A 43 -4.84 -7.07 -2.91
CA VAL A 43 -4.44 -5.96 -2.04
C VAL A 43 -4.29 -6.48 -0.63
N ILE A 44 -3.18 -6.16 0.04
CA ILE A 44 -2.91 -6.52 1.43
C ILE A 44 -2.80 -5.24 2.24
N LEU A 45 -3.64 -5.08 3.26
CA LEU A 45 -3.58 -4.00 4.22
C LEU A 45 -2.86 -4.46 5.48
N ALA A 46 -1.74 -3.83 5.78
CA ALA A 46 -0.96 -4.06 7.00
C ALA A 46 -1.31 -3.03 8.10
N ALA A 47 -0.84 -3.28 9.33
CA ALA A 47 -1.17 -2.50 10.51
C ALA A 47 -0.24 -1.28 10.76
N GLY A 48 0.40 -0.72 9.72
CA GLY A 48 1.10 0.56 9.76
C GLY A 48 0.13 1.75 9.74
N ASP A 49 0.58 2.91 9.24
CA ASP A 49 -0.32 4.06 9.09
C ASP A 49 -1.40 3.76 8.06
N PHE A 50 -2.66 3.95 8.47
CA PHE A 50 -3.79 3.76 7.56
C PHE A 50 -3.75 4.84 6.47
N PRO A 51 -3.93 4.47 5.18
CA PRO A 51 -3.81 5.42 4.09
C PRO A 51 -4.89 6.51 4.14
N THR A 52 -4.49 7.75 3.85
CA THR A 52 -5.35 8.93 3.82
C THR A 52 -5.42 9.59 2.44
N HIS A 53 -4.42 9.35 1.61
CA HIS A 53 -4.39 9.89 0.25
C HIS A 53 -5.42 9.20 -0.66
N LEU A 54 -5.97 9.95 -1.61
CA LEU A 54 -7.06 9.48 -2.50
C LEU A 54 -6.70 8.20 -3.26
N LEU A 55 -5.45 8.04 -3.70
CA LEU A 55 -5.03 6.90 -4.50
C LEU A 55 -5.05 5.57 -3.72
N PRO A 56 -4.34 5.40 -2.59
CA PRO A 56 -4.42 4.16 -1.82
C PRO A 56 -5.82 3.89 -1.26
N LEU A 57 -6.60 4.93 -0.90
CA LEU A 57 -8.00 4.76 -0.52
C LEU A 57 -8.88 4.26 -1.68
N HIS A 58 -8.63 4.74 -2.90
CA HIS A 58 -9.32 4.25 -4.09
C HIS A 58 -9.00 2.77 -4.33
N ILE A 59 -7.72 2.37 -4.21
CA ILE A 59 -7.30 0.98 -4.34
C ILE A 59 -8.03 0.10 -3.31
N LEU A 60 -8.07 0.51 -2.04
CA LEU A 60 -8.80 -0.22 -0.99
C LEU A 60 -10.28 -0.43 -1.31
N ARG A 61 -10.94 0.61 -1.84
CA ARG A 61 -12.39 0.58 -2.11
C ARG A 61 -12.77 -0.15 -3.39
N THR A 62 -11.84 -0.31 -4.33
CA THR A 62 -12.14 -0.87 -5.66
C THR A 62 -11.59 -2.27 -5.86
N THR A 63 -10.76 -2.76 -4.94
CA THR A 63 -10.22 -4.12 -5.04
C THR A 63 -11.28 -5.17 -4.75
N GLU A 64 -11.28 -6.25 -5.54
CA GLU A 64 -12.16 -7.41 -5.30
C GLU A 64 -11.54 -8.42 -4.31
N ASN A 65 -10.23 -8.32 -4.07
CA ASN A 65 -9.51 -9.28 -3.22
C ASN A 65 -8.66 -8.52 -2.19
N LEU A 66 -9.29 -8.18 -1.05
CA LEU A 66 -8.68 -7.46 0.06
C LEU A 66 -8.36 -8.41 1.21
N ILE A 67 -7.09 -8.64 1.47
CA ILE A 67 -6.62 -9.37 2.63
C ILE A 67 -6.11 -8.36 3.67
N VAL A 68 -6.51 -8.53 4.91
CA VAL A 68 -6.17 -7.61 5.99
C VAL A 68 -5.36 -8.35 7.05
N CYS A 69 -4.22 -7.79 7.45
CA CYS A 69 -3.55 -8.22 8.67
C CYS A 69 -4.44 -7.91 9.87
N ASP A 70 -4.51 -8.80 10.82
CA ASP A 70 -5.43 -8.70 11.96
C ASP A 70 -5.38 -7.35 12.68
N GLY A 71 -4.18 -6.79 12.92
CA GLY A 71 -4.01 -5.48 13.54
C GLY A 71 -4.47 -4.27 12.70
N ALA A 72 -4.94 -4.47 11.47
CA ALA A 72 -5.46 -3.41 10.60
C ALA A 72 -6.98 -3.48 10.42
N LEU A 73 -7.63 -4.49 10.98
CA LEU A 73 -9.07 -4.70 10.75
C LEU A 73 -9.93 -3.59 11.34
N GLU A 74 -9.64 -3.15 12.57
CA GLU A 74 -10.42 -2.09 13.23
C GLU A 74 -10.35 -0.78 12.43
N ASP A 75 -9.13 -0.36 12.03
CA ASP A 75 -8.92 0.83 11.21
C ASP A 75 -9.70 0.74 9.88
N LEU A 76 -9.72 -0.44 9.25
CA LEU A 76 -10.44 -0.64 7.99
C LEU A 76 -11.96 -0.47 8.13
N LEU A 77 -12.52 -1.01 9.22
CA LEU A 77 -13.97 -0.97 9.49
C LEU A 77 -14.48 0.45 9.78
N GLU A 78 -13.64 1.35 10.30
CA GLU A 78 -13.99 2.77 10.43
C GLU A 78 -14.27 3.45 9.08
N TYR A 79 -13.72 2.91 8.00
CA TYR A 79 -13.97 3.38 6.62
C TYR A 79 -15.09 2.63 5.89
N GLU A 80 -15.83 1.76 6.61
CA GLU A 80 -16.94 0.96 6.05
C GLU A 80 -16.48 0.06 4.89
N ILE A 81 -15.26 -0.48 4.94
CA ILE A 81 -14.70 -1.38 3.95
C ILE A 81 -14.63 -2.79 4.56
N GLU A 82 -15.15 -3.78 3.85
CA GLU A 82 -15.15 -5.17 4.30
C GLU A 82 -14.02 -5.96 3.60
N PRO A 83 -13.21 -6.73 4.33
CA PRO A 83 -12.17 -7.57 3.75
C PRO A 83 -12.71 -8.87 3.18
N THR A 84 -11.95 -9.51 2.28
CA THR A 84 -12.22 -10.88 1.80
C THR A 84 -11.57 -11.93 2.70
N ALA A 85 -10.51 -11.59 3.41
CA ALA A 85 -9.88 -12.45 4.42
C ALA A 85 -9.17 -11.59 5.48
N VAL A 86 -9.10 -12.11 6.71
CA VAL A 86 -8.33 -11.56 7.82
C VAL A 86 -7.26 -12.57 8.20
N VAL A 87 -6.00 -12.17 8.27
CA VAL A 87 -4.86 -13.07 8.50
C VAL A 87 -3.98 -12.51 9.62
N GLY A 88 -3.63 -13.34 10.59
CA GLY A 88 -2.75 -12.98 11.70
C GLY A 88 -2.81 -14.02 12.81
N ASP A 89 -2.12 -13.79 13.94
CA ASP A 89 -2.18 -14.68 15.10
C ASP A 89 -3.37 -14.38 16.03
N GLY A 90 -4.04 -13.25 15.79
CA GLY A 90 -5.24 -12.83 16.51
C GLY A 90 -4.98 -12.10 17.82
N ASP A 91 -3.73 -11.81 18.14
CA ASP A 91 -3.39 -11.09 19.37
C ASP A 91 -3.92 -9.64 19.35
N SER A 92 -4.09 -9.08 18.16
CA SER A 92 -4.59 -7.72 17.93
C SER A 92 -6.12 -7.64 17.77
N LEU A 93 -6.85 -8.76 17.75
CA LEU A 93 -8.30 -8.79 17.55
C LEU A 93 -9.05 -8.95 18.86
N SER A 94 -10.12 -8.16 19.06
CA SER A 94 -11.08 -8.40 20.12
C SER A 94 -11.85 -9.72 19.89
N GLU A 95 -12.35 -10.36 20.96
CA GLU A 95 -13.13 -11.58 20.83
C GLU A 95 -14.43 -11.37 20.03
N GLU A 96 -14.99 -10.16 20.06
CA GLU A 96 -16.15 -9.77 19.25
C GLU A 96 -15.81 -9.80 17.76
N LEU A 97 -14.69 -9.22 17.34
CA LEU A 97 -14.24 -9.23 15.96
C LEU A 97 -13.87 -10.63 15.49
N LYS A 98 -13.21 -11.43 16.33
CA LYS A 98 -12.93 -12.84 16.00
C LYS A 98 -14.21 -13.63 15.71
N GLN A 99 -15.25 -13.43 16.52
CA GLN A 99 -16.54 -14.08 16.29
C GLN A 99 -17.25 -13.56 15.05
N ARG A 100 -17.29 -12.22 14.86
CA ARG A 100 -17.94 -11.58 13.72
C ARG A 100 -17.31 -12.01 12.39
N TYR A 101 -15.98 -12.09 12.34
CA TYR A 101 -15.21 -12.42 11.14
C TYR A 101 -14.74 -13.88 11.08
N ALA A 102 -15.23 -14.77 11.96
CA ALA A 102 -14.80 -16.17 12.04
C ALA A 102 -14.84 -16.92 10.69
N HIS A 103 -15.73 -16.51 9.80
CA HIS A 103 -15.91 -17.14 8.49
C HIS A 103 -14.82 -16.80 7.45
N ILE A 104 -14.06 -15.71 7.67
CA ILE A 104 -12.95 -15.24 6.83
C ILE A 104 -11.66 -15.02 7.62
N TYR A 105 -11.66 -15.34 8.92
CA TYR A 105 -10.47 -15.25 9.75
C TYR A 105 -9.62 -16.51 9.62
N HIS A 106 -8.35 -16.31 9.29
CA HIS A 106 -7.35 -17.35 9.09
C HIS A 106 -6.22 -17.20 10.10
N PRO A 107 -6.30 -17.86 11.26
CA PRO A 107 -5.27 -17.77 12.29
C PRO A 107 -3.98 -18.46 11.84
N ILE A 108 -2.86 -17.72 11.91
CA ILE A 108 -1.52 -18.23 11.63
C ILE A 108 -0.63 -17.97 12.85
N SER A 109 -0.40 -18.97 13.68
CA SER A 109 0.36 -18.91 14.93
C SER A 109 1.87 -19.04 14.72
N GLU A 110 2.33 -19.22 13.49
CA GLU A 110 3.75 -19.28 13.15
C GLU A 110 4.41 -17.91 13.47
N GLN A 111 5.64 -17.92 14.05
CA GLN A 111 6.33 -16.73 14.55
C GLN A 111 7.61 -16.38 13.80
N GLU A 112 7.97 -17.13 12.76
CA GLU A 112 9.16 -16.85 11.94
C GLU A 112 8.94 -15.66 11.01
N PHE A 113 7.69 -15.47 10.53
CA PHE A 113 7.33 -14.40 9.63
C PHE A 113 6.47 -13.33 10.31
N ASN A 114 6.61 -12.09 9.87
CA ASN A 114 5.71 -11.01 10.27
C ASN A 114 4.33 -11.16 9.57
N ASP A 115 3.33 -10.44 10.06
CA ASP A 115 1.95 -10.56 9.56
C ASP A 115 1.81 -10.21 8.09
N LEU A 116 2.60 -9.24 7.57
CA LEU A 116 2.63 -8.93 6.15
C LEU A 116 3.06 -10.14 5.31
N THR A 117 4.08 -10.90 5.76
CA THR A 117 4.53 -12.10 5.07
C THR A 117 3.52 -13.24 5.22
N LYS A 118 2.92 -13.42 6.40
CA LYS A 118 1.85 -14.41 6.62
C LYS A 118 0.67 -14.16 5.65
N ALA A 119 0.20 -12.90 5.56
CA ALA A 119 -0.87 -12.51 4.63
C ALA A 119 -0.46 -12.71 3.16
N THR A 120 0.80 -12.42 2.81
CA THR A 120 1.33 -12.64 1.46
C THR A 120 1.35 -14.12 1.08
N LEU A 121 1.83 -14.98 1.96
CA LEU A 121 1.87 -16.43 1.74
C LEU A 121 0.47 -17.02 1.65
N PHE A 122 -0.44 -16.58 2.52
CA PHE A 122 -1.85 -16.94 2.46
C PHE A 122 -2.45 -16.58 1.09
N ALA A 123 -2.33 -15.31 0.68
CA ALA A 123 -2.80 -14.84 -0.61
C ALA A 123 -2.24 -15.67 -1.76
N ARG A 124 -0.93 -15.89 -1.75
CA ARG A 124 -0.22 -16.63 -2.80
C ARG A 124 -0.70 -18.07 -2.93
N SER A 125 -1.05 -18.73 -1.81
CA SER A 125 -1.55 -20.10 -1.80
C SER A 125 -3.01 -20.23 -2.30
N HIS A 126 -3.80 -19.17 -2.20
CA HIS A 126 -5.21 -19.14 -2.60
C HIS A 126 -5.43 -18.61 -4.03
N LEU A 127 -4.40 -17.99 -4.65
CA LEU A 127 -4.47 -17.56 -6.04
C LEU A 127 -4.51 -18.76 -6.97
N LYS A 128 -5.53 -18.82 -7.81
CA LYS A 128 -5.55 -19.72 -8.97
C LYS A 128 -4.59 -19.16 -10.01
N MET A 129 -3.37 -19.69 -10.04
CA MET A 129 -2.42 -19.35 -11.09
C MET A 129 -2.92 -19.91 -12.41
N ASP A 130 -3.14 -19.06 -13.38
CA ASP A 130 -3.28 -19.50 -14.77
C ASP A 130 -1.88 -19.88 -15.28
N ALA A 131 -1.64 -21.17 -15.35
CA ALA A 131 -0.36 -21.73 -15.83
C ALA A 131 -0.05 -21.34 -17.28
N SER A 132 -1.01 -20.80 -18.03
CA SER A 132 -0.84 -20.32 -19.39
C SER A 132 -0.27 -18.90 -19.48
N THR A 133 -0.38 -18.12 -18.40
CA THR A 133 0.18 -16.77 -18.33
C THR A 133 1.53 -16.82 -17.60
N HIS A 134 2.59 -16.42 -18.30
CA HIS A 134 3.93 -16.29 -17.69
C HIS A 134 4.08 -15.01 -16.85
N THR A 135 2.98 -14.30 -16.58
CA THR A 135 2.96 -13.05 -15.83
C THR A 135 2.90 -13.34 -14.34
N ARG A 136 3.73 -12.64 -13.56
CA ARG A 136 3.70 -12.70 -12.10
C ARG A 136 2.42 -12.01 -11.60
N PRO A 137 1.73 -12.56 -10.59
CA PRO A 137 0.59 -11.87 -9.97
C PRO A 137 1.08 -10.58 -9.30
N ARG A 138 0.34 -9.50 -9.51
CA ARG A 138 0.67 -8.19 -8.92
C ARG A 138 -0.04 -8.04 -7.58
N PHE A 139 0.74 -7.84 -6.52
CA PHE A 139 0.24 -7.61 -5.16
C PHE A 139 0.47 -6.15 -4.77
N CYS A 140 -0.57 -5.51 -4.25
CA CYS A 140 -0.47 -4.19 -3.66
C CYS A 140 -0.42 -4.28 -2.14
N TYR A 141 0.52 -3.58 -1.53
CA TYR A 141 0.68 -3.47 -0.08
C TYR A 141 0.35 -2.06 0.35
N LEU A 142 -0.61 -1.92 1.26
CA LEU A 142 -1.07 -0.67 1.86
C LEU A 142 -0.88 -0.73 3.37
N GLY A 143 -0.72 0.42 4.03
CA GLY A 143 -0.52 0.46 5.48
C GLY A 143 0.73 -0.31 5.94
N ALA A 144 1.73 -0.51 5.08
CA ALA A 144 2.93 -1.28 5.38
C ALA A 144 4.09 -0.41 5.88
N THR A 145 3.89 0.89 6.01
CA THR A 145 4.85 1.89 6.50
C THR A 145 4.24 2.74 7.60
N GLY A 146 5.05 3.56 8.26
CA GLY A 146 4.64 4.39 9.38
C GLY A 146 4.58 3.62 10.71
N LYS A 147 4.12 4.28 11.78
CA LYS A 147 4.13 3.81 13.18
C LYS A 147 5.54 3.42 13.67
N ARG A 148 6.09 2.28 13.25
CA ARG A 148 7.42 1.80 13.64
C ARG A 148 8.38 1.77 12.45
N GLU A 149 9.52 2.44 12.58
CA GLU A 149 10.53 2.60 11.51
C GLU A 149 11.23 1.28 11.18
N ASP A 150 11.47 0.41 12.17
CA ASP A 150 12.07 -0.90 11.96
C ASP A 150 11.17 -1.82 11.15
N HIS A 151 9.85 -1.80 11.39
CA HIS A 151 8.87 -2.53 10.59
C HIS A 151 8.79 -1.95 9.17
N THR A 152 8.83 -0.61 9.03
CA THR A 152 8.87 0.05 7.72
C THR A 152 10.05 -0.42 6.88
N LEU A 153 11.27 -0.40 7.45
CA LEU A 153 12.48 -0.88 6.76
C LEU A 153 12.38 -2.37 6.42
N GLY A 154 11.91 -3.17 7.35
CA GLY A 154 11.68 -4.61 7.16
C GLY A 154 10.72 -4.88 6.01
N ASN A 155 9.57 -4.22 6.01
CA ASN A 155 8.52 -4.39 4.99
C ASN A 155 9.00 -3.96 3.60
N ILE A 156 9.74 -2.85 3.48
CA ILE A 156 10.34 -2.44 2.20
C ILE A 156 11.33 -3.50 1.71
N SER A 157 12.17 -4.04 2.58
CA SER A 157 13.14 -5.08 2.20
C SER A 157 12.49 -6.39 1.77
N LEU A 158 11.34 -6.75 2.39
CA LEU A 158 10.55 -7.94 2.04
C LEU A 158 10.03 -7.92 0.61
N MET A 159 9.86 -6.76 -0.02
CA MET A 159 9.45 -6.67 -1.43
C MET A 159 10.41 -7.43 -2.35
N LEU A 160 11.73 -7.36 -2.10
CA LEU A 160 12.70 -8.15 -2.87
C LEU A 160 12.59 -9.64 -2.60
N TYR A 161 12.31 -10.03 -1.36
CA TYR A 161 12.05 -11.42 -1.00
C TYR A 161 10.83 -11.97 -1.74
N TYR A 162 9.71 -11.22 -1.74
CA TYR A 162 8.49 -11.61 -2.45
C TYR A 162 8.71 -11.69 -3.96
N TYR A 163 9.45 -10.74 -4.52
CA TYR A 163 9.79 -10.73 -5.93
C TYR A 163 10.63 -11.95 -6.33
N ARG A 164 11.67 -12.28 -5.55
CA ARG A 164 12.62 -13.35 -5.83
C ARG A 164 12.06 -14.75 -5.53
N GLN A 165 11.51 -14.92 -4.34
CA GLN A 165 11.16 -16.24 -3.81
C GLN A 165 9.72 -16.64 -4.05
N LEU A 166 8.80 -15.69 -4.08
CA LEU A 166 7.37 -15.97 -4.24
C LEU A 166 6.88 -15.76 -5.67
N ALA A 167 7.72 -15.30 -6.58
CA ALA A 167 7.38 -14.97 -7.96
C ALA A 167 6.16 -14.02 -8.05
N ILE A 168 6.09 -13.05 -7.15
CA ILE A 168 5.09 -11.98 -7.09
C ILE A 168 5.70 -10.72 -7.73
N ASP A 169 4.87 -9.84 -8.29
CA ASP A 169 5.21 -8.47 -8.65
C ASP A 169 4.69 -7.51 -7.55
N PRO A 170 5.49 -7.19 -6.52
CA PRO A 170 5.02 -6.44 -5.37
C PRO A 170 5.08 -4.93 -5.63
N VAL A 171 4.02 -4.24 -5.29
CA VAL A 171 3.93 -2.77 -5.27
C VAL A 171 3.49 -2.32 -3.89
N MET A 172 4.29 -1.52 -3.20
CA MET A 172 3.89 -0.95 -1.92
C MET A 172 3.50 0.52 -2.13
N VAL A 173 2.24 0.84 -1.86
CA VAL A 173 1.69 2.19 -2.06
C VAL A 173 1.50 2.87 -0.72
N THR A 174 1.98 4.10 -0.62
CA THR A 174 1.86 4.98 0.54
C THR A 174 1.11 6.26 0.16
N ASP A 175 0.88 7.15 1.10
CA ASP A 175 0.28 8.46 0.83
C ASP A 175 1.17 9.38 -0.02
N TYR A 176 2.47 9.10 -0.09
CA TYR A 176 3.46 9.98 -0.73
C TYR A 176 3.96 9.45 -2.08
N GLY A 177 3.83 8.15 -2.30
CA GLY A 177 4.38 7.50 -3.49
C GLY A 177 4.30 5.97 -3.39
N TYR A 178 5.10 5.29 -4.17
CA TYR A 178 5.07 3.83 -4.21
C TYR A 178 6.45 3.23 -4.49
N PHE A 179 6.66 2.06 -3.90
CA PHE A 179 7.85 1.24 -4.10
C PHE A 179 7.52 0.11 -5.08
N VAL A 180 8.50 -0.23 -5.93
CA VAL A 180 8.47 -1.36 -6.86
C VAL A 180 9.78 -2.11 -6.75
N ALA A 181 9.72 -3.43 -6.60
CA ALA A 181 10.90 -4.28 -6.72
C ALA A 181 11.17 -4.57 -8.21
N ALA A 182 12.43 -4.55 -8.61
CA ALA A 182 12.85 -4.72 -9.99
C ALA A 182 14.17 -5.52 -10.08
N SER A 183 14.42 -6.10 -11.24
CA SER A 183 15.65 -6.85 -11.54
C SER A 183 16.07 -6.65 -12.99
N GLY A 184 17.36 -6.47 -13.20
CA GLY A 184 17.93 -6.27 -14.53
C GLY A 184 17.55 -4.93 -15.15
N THR A 185 17.65 -4.86 -16.47
CA THR A 185 17.30 -3.64 -17.22
C THR A 185 15.79 -3.49 -17.33
N MET A 186 15.25 -2.36 -16.85
CA MET A 186 13.83 -2.07 -16.90
C MET A 186 13.55 -0.61 -17.27
N ARG A 187 12.44 -0.40 -17.98
CA ARG A 187 11.88 0.90 -18.32
C ARG A 187 10.71 1.20 -17.41
N PHE A 188 10.61 2.45 -16.96
CA PHE A 188 9.57 2.92 -16.04
C PHE A 188 8.85 4.13 -16.62
N GLU A 189 7.53 4.12 -16.55
CA GLU A 189 6.74 5.31 -16.80
C GLU A 189 6.99 6.35 -15.70
N SER A 190 6.99 7.63 -16.05
CA SER A 190 7.21 8.75 -15.15
C SER A 190 6.53 10.00 -15.66
N PHE A 191 6.77 11.12 -15.01
CA PHE A 191 6.46 12.44 -15.50
C PHE A 191 7.63 13.38 -15.19
N PRO A 192 7.85 14.45 -15.98
CA PRO A 192 8.92 15.41 -15.71
C PRO A 192 8.83 15.97 -14.29
N GLY A 193 9.94 15.94 -13.56
CA GLY A 193 10.02 16.39 -12.17
C GLY A 193 9.59 15.35 -11.11
N GLN A 194 9.16 14.15 -11.50
CA GLN A 194 8.86 13.09 -10.53
C GLN A 194 10.10 12.76 -9.71
N GLN A 195 9.98 12.80 -8.39
CA GLN A 195 11.06 12.38 -7.50
C GLN A 195 11.21 10.86 -7.54
N VAL A 196 12.44 10.41 -7.72
CA VAL A 196 12.81 9.00 -7.85
C VAL A 196 13.92 8.67 -6.87
N SER A 197 13.77 7.58 -6.13
CA SER A 197 14.85 7.01 -5.32
C SER A 197 15.11 5.57 -5.72
N ILE A 198 16.38 5.18 -5.77
CA ILE A 198 16.82 3.85 -6.20
C ILE A 198 17.66 3.24 -5.09
N PHE A 199 17.24 2.08 -4.60
CA PHE A 199 17.90 1.33 -3.54
C PHE A 199 18.53 0.08 -4.15
N ASN A 200 19.85 0.13 -4.36
CA ASN A 200 20.61 -1.01 -4.87
C ASN A 200 20.60 -2.16 -3.85
N ALA A 201 20.32 -3.37 -4.31
CA ALA A 201 20.38 -4.56 -3.47
C ALA A 201 21.52 -5.50 -3.88
N THR A 202 21.67 -5.76 -5.17
CA THR A 202 22.67 -6.74 -5.65
C THR A 202 23.39 -6.32 -6.93
N CYS A 203 23.08 -5.15 -7.49
CA CYS A 203 23.69 -4.71 -8.74
C CYS A 203 25.17 -4.37 -8.54
N LYS A 204 26.00 -4.87 -9.44
CA LYS A 204 27.41 -4.51 -9.61
C LYS A 204 27.56 -3.49 -10.75
N GLU A 205 26.63 -3.53 -11.71
CA GLU A 205 26.48 -2.55 -12.77
C GLU A 205 25.11 -1.89 -12.63
N LEU A 206 25.07 -0.57 -12.56
CA LEU A 206 23.85 0.24 -12.40
C LEU A 206 24.05 1.59 -13.07
N SER A 207 23.20 1.90 -14.03
CA SER A 207 23.15 3.16 -14.72
C SER A 207 21.73 3.52 -15.12
N SER A 208 21.50 4.74 -15.56
CA SER A 208 20.17 5.18 -16.00
C SER A 208 20.24 6.06 -17.24
N ASN A 209 19.10 6.13 -17.91
CA ASN A 209 18.83 7.14 -18.95
C ASN A 209 17.47 7.77 -18.64
N GLY A 210 17.39 9.11 -18.71
CA GLY A 210 16.16 9.87 -18.41
C GLY A 210 16.00 10.31 -16.97
N LEU A 211 17.03 10.13 -16.13
CA LEU A 211 17.14 10.74 -14.80
C LEU A 211 18.09 11.93 -14.82
N LYS A 212 17.88 12.86 -13.89
CA LYS A 212 18.62 14.13 -13.79
C LYS A 212 20.06 13.96 -13.33
N TRP A 213 20.30 13.03 -12.41
CA TRP A 213 21.62 12.69 -11.91
C TRP A 213 21.98 11.27 -12.28
N ASP A 214 23.24 11.08 -12.68
CA ASP A 214 23.79 9.77 -12.97
C ASP A 214 23.72 8.88 -11.73
N ILE A 215 23.39 7.62 -11.95
CA ILE A 215 23.38 6.59 -10.91
C ILE A 215 24.54 5.62 -11.13
N TYR A 216 24.92 4.96 -10.06
CA TYR A 216 25.98 3.96 -10.01
C TYR A 216 25.62 2.87 -9.01
N PRO A 217 26.36 1.77 -8.90
CA PRO A 217 26.09 0.74 -7.89
C PRO A 217 26.28 1.28 -6.47
N PHE A 218 25.23 1.92 -5.94
CA PHE A 218 25.23 2.50 -4.59
C PHE A 218 25.52 1.45 -3.54
N SER A 219 26.44 1.74 -2.61
CA SER A 219 26.75 0.90 -1.44
C SER A 219 25.91 1.25 -0.21
N GLU A 220 25.38 2.47 -0.15
CA GLU A 220 24.62 3.00 0.96
C GLU A 220 23.22 3.44 0.50
N LEU A 221 22.21 3.19 1.33
CA LEU A 221 20.80 3.47 0.97
C LEU A 221 20.55 4.95 0.61
N TRP A 222 21.21 5.88 1.32
CA TRP A 222 20.99 7.32 1.12
C TRP A 222 21.51 7.83 -0.22
N GLN A 223 22.50 7.17 -0.83
CA GLN A 223 23.14 7.62 -2.08
C GLN A 223 22.19 7.61 -3.27
N GLY A 224 21.21 6.70 -3.29
CA GLY A 224 20.25 6.59 -4.38
C GLY A 224 18.97 7.41 -4.18
N THR A 225 18.91 8.26 -3.16
CA THR A 225 17.74 9.10 -2.90
C THR A 225 17.77 10.41 -3.66
N LEU A 226 16.59 11.05 -3.83
CA LEU A 226 16.43 12.42 -4.34
C LEU A 226 16.83 12.62 -5.83
N ASN A 227 16.73 11.61 -6.66
CA ASN A 227 16.81 11.77 -8.11
C ASN A 227 15.46 12.26 -8.68
N GLU A 228 15.46 12.63 -9.95
CA GLU A 228 14.31 13.25 -10.62
C GLU A 228 14.22 12.75 -12.07
N ALA A 229 13.01 12.39 -12.50
CA ALA A 229 12.75 12.00 -13.88
C ALA A 229 12.68 13.24 -14.79
N LEU A 230 13.33 13.18 -15.95
CA LEU A 230 13.39 14.27 -16.91
C LEU A 230 12.23 14.27 -17.91
N SER A 231 11.56 13.12 -18.07
CA SER A 231 10.52 12.92 -19.09
C SER A 231 9.43 11.96 -18.61
N ASN A 232 8.52 11.57 -19.51
CA ASN A 232 7.45 10.63 -19.21
C ASN A 232 7.92 9.18 -19.03
N GLU A 233 9.21 8.92 -19.17
CA GLU A 233 9.82 7.62 -18.96
C GLU A 233 11.30 7.76 -18.62
N PHE A 234 11.83 6.76 -17.94
CA PHE A 234 13.27 6.56 -17.74
C PHE A 234 13.60 5.07 -17.76
N THR A 235 14.85 4.75 -18.00
CA THR A 235 15.35 3.37 -18.02
C THR A 235 16.44 3.19 -16.98
N ILE A 236 16.36 2.13 -16.19
CA ILE A 236 17.46 1.64 -15.35
C ILE A 236 18.11 0.46 -16.08
N GLN A 237 19.42 0.51 -16.22
CA GLN A 237 20.25 -0.58 -16.73
C GLN A 237 20.98 -1.18 -15.54
N ALA A 238 20.76 -2.47 -15.28
CA ALA A 238 21.29 -3.16 -14.12
C ALA A 238 21.55 -4.64 -14.40
N ASP A 239 22.48 -5.22 -13.65
CA ASP A 239 22.80 -6.67 -13.69
C ASP A 239 22.25 -7.43 -12.48
N GLY A 240 21.51 -6.76 -11.59
CA GLY A 240 20.99 -7.31 -10.34
C GLY A 240 19.63 -6.74 -9.95
N ASP A 241 19.30 -6.86 -8.67
CA ASP A 241 18.03 -6.47 -8.09
C ASP A 241 18.13 -5.13 -7.37
N TYR A 242 17.03 -4.37 -7.41
CA TYR A 242 16.92 -3.06 -6.79
C TYR A 242 15.46 -2.75 -6.45
N ILE A 243 15.25 -1.75 -5.60
CA ILE A 243 13.93 -1.18 -5.33
C ILE A 243 13.90 0.25 -5.86
N ILE A 244 12.82 0.63 -6.52
CA ILE A 244 12.57 2.02 -6.92
C ILE A 244 11.40 2.56 -6.11
N TYR A 245 11.57 3.77 -5.57
CA TYR A 245 10.50 4.58 -5.03
C TYR A 245 10.23 5.75 -5.99
N ARG A 246 8.95 6.03 -6.25
CA ARG A 246 8.49 7.17 -7.05
C ARG A 246 7.37 7.90 -6.32
N THR A 247 7.40 9.24 -6.33
CA THR A 247 6.32 10.04 -5.74
C THR A 247 5.06 10.01 -6.60
N HIS A 248 3.90 10.21 -5.97
CA HIS A 248 2.67 10.49 -6.72
C HIS A 248 2.77 11.83 -7.45
N LYS A 249 1.96 12.00 -8.49
CA LYS A 249 1.76 13.30 -9.12
C LYS A 249 0.86 14.13 -8.19
N ILE A 250 1.38 15.25 -7.70
CA ILE A 250 0.66 16.20 -6.84
C ILE A 250 -0.25 17.06 -7.69
#